data_f4129b85a08c06c365ba15c1f3351e3b
#
_entry.id   f4129b85a08c06c365ba15c1f3351e3b
#
_cell.length_a   1.000
_cell.length_b   1.000
_cell.length_c   1.000
_cell.angle_alpha   90.00
_cell.angle_beta   90.00
_cell.angle_gamma   90.00
#
_symmetry.space_group_name_H-M   'P 1'
#
loop_
_entity.id
_entity.type
_entity.pdbx_description
1 polymer ?
#
loop_
_entity_poly.entity_id
_entity_poly.type
_entity_poly.pdbx_seq_one_letter_code
_entity_poly.pdbx_strand_id
1 'polypeptide(L)'
;TFTAATSEAVVHATRQVLRSTRGRLVPRWLQSGTNEVAGEVSAPATGRNLLGFKDGTVNPDPADAPTMDEVVWVGADDGHPAWAVGGTYQAVRVIRMLVEFWDRTRLTEQEAVFHRHRDTGAPLGGTDEHDLPAFSDAAALDSHIGRINPRTPGSPAFVMLRRGFNYTAGLDANDQLDQGLVFISYQRDLETGFLGTQRRLDGEALEEYVAPQGGGLFFVPPGPAGGAHLARELFA
;
A
#
# COMPACT_ATOMS: atom_id res chain seq x y z
N THR A 1 0.74 7.41 -11.45
CA THR A 1 -0.41 6.52 -11.15
C THR A 1 -1.69 7.17 -11.66
N PHE A 2 -2.55 6.39 -12.32
CA PHE A 2 -3.91 6.81 -12.71
C PHE A 2 -4.91 5.97 -11.94
N THR A 3 -5.86 6.62 -11.27
CA THR A 3 -6.89 5.95 -10.48
C THR A 3 -8.25 6.52 -10.84
N ALA A 4 -9.23 5.67 -11.06
CA ALA A 4 -10.62 6.07 -11.34
C ALA A 4 -11.59 4.99 -10.83
N ALA A 5 -12.87 5.30 -10.85
CA ALA A 5 -13.93 4.38 -10.44
C ALA A 5 -14.13 3.21 -11.42
N THR A 6 -13.71 3.35 -12.68
CA THR A 6 -13.83 2.29 -13.70
C THR A 6 -12.53 2.10 -14.46
N SER A 7 -12.30 0.86 -14.93
CA SER A 7 -11.14 0.52 -15.75
C SER A 7 -11.09 1.33 -17.06
N GLU A 8 -12.24 1.60 -17.67
CA GLU A 8 -12.35 2.38 -18.91
C GLU A 8 -11.84 3.81 -18.71
N ALA A 9 -12.18 4.44 -17.58
CA ALA A 9 -11.69 5.77 -17.25
C ALA A 9 -10.17 5.80 -17.08
N VAL A 10 -9.58 4.77 -16.43
CA VAL A 10 -8.12 4.62 -16.29
C VAL A 10 -7.47 4.45 -17.66
N VAL A 11 -8.02 3.58 -18.53
CA VAL A 11 -7.52 3.37 -19.89
C VAL A 11 -7.58 4.66 -20.70
N HIS A 12 -8.70 5.41 -20.61
CA HIS A 12 -8.86 6.69 -21.31
C HIS A 12 -7.82 7.71 -20.85
N ALA A 13 -7.66 7.90 -19.52
CA ALA A 13 -6.68 8.83 -18.97
C ALA A 13 -5.26 8.48 -19.38
N THR A 14 -4.88 7.20 -19.29
CA THR A 14 -3.56 6.70 -19.71
C THR A 14 -3.31 7.01 -21.19
N ARG A 15 -4.28 6.70 -22.07
CA ARG A 15 -4.17 6.98 -23.51
C ARG A 15 -4.02 8.47 -23.80
N GLN A 16 -4.74 9.35 -23.10
CA GLN A 16 -4.65 10.79 -23.27
C GLN A 16 -3.24 11.31 -22.92
N VAL A 17 -2.67 10.86 -21.79
CA VAL A 17 -1.32 11.23 -21.40
C VAL A 17 -0.29 10.72 -22.42
N LEU A 18 -0.37 9.44 -22.82
CA LEU A 18 0.55 8.88 -23.84
C LEU A 18 0.44 9.61 -25.20
N ARG A 19 -0.76 10.05 -25.57
CA ARG A 19 -0.98 10.82 -26.79
C ARG A 19 -0.36 12.22 -26.70
N SER A 20 -0.59 12.93 -25.59
CA SER A 20 -0.10 14.31 -25.40
C SER A 20 1.41 14.38 -25.21
N THR A 21 2.03 13.30 -24.74
CA THR A 21 3.48 13.22 -24.50
C THR A 21 4.25 12.49 -25.60
N ARG A 22 3.59 12.12 -26.70
CA ARG A 22 4.22 11.40 -27.82
C ARG A 22 5.47 12.13 -28.33
N GLY A 23 6.57 11.39 -28.48
CA GLY A 23 7.87 11.92 -28.89
C GLY A 23 8.67 12.60 -27.77
N ARG A 24 8.10 12.74 -26.56
CA ARG A 24 8.76 13.33 -25.39
C ARG A 24 8.96 12.33 -24.27
N LEU A 25 7.97 11.45 -24.05
CA LEU A 25 8.03 10.41 -23.01
C LEU A 25 7.79 9.04 -23.63
N VAL A 26 8.44 8.03 -23.06
CA VAL A 26 8.27 6.62 -23.41
C VAL A 26 7.83 5.87 -22.15
N PRO A 27 6.71 5.11 -22.18
CA PRO A 27 6.33 4.27 -21.06
C PRO A 27 7.39 3.18 -20.85
N ARG A 28 7.81 2.99 -19.62
CA ARG A 28 8.80 1.97 -19.24
C ARG A 28 8.13 0.66 -18.83
N TRP A 29 7.00 0.76 -18.16
CA TRP A 29 6.17 -0.38 -17.75
C TRP A 29 4.75 0.10 -17.47
N LEU A 30 3.83 -0.82 -17.48
CA LEU A 30 2.43 -0.61 -17.14
C LEU A 30 1.98 -1.77 -16.27
N GLN A 31 1.34 -1.47 -15.16
CA GLN A 31 0.72 -2.46 -14.29
C GLN A 31 -0.71 -2.03 -14.00
N SER A 32 -1.66 -2.87 -14.32
CA SER A 32 -3.07 -2.68 -13.98
C SER A 32 -3.38 -3.33 -12.63
N GLY A 33 -4.31 -2.74 -11.90
CA GLY A 33 -4.81 -3.29 -10.66
C GLY A 33 -6.21 -2.79 -10.37
N THR A 34 -6.96 -3.54 -9.57
CA THR A 34 -8.31 -3.21 -9.13
C THR A 34 -8.38 -3.29 -7.62
N ASN A 35 -9.23 -2.48 -7.03
CA ASN A 35 -9.57 -2.56 -5.63
C ASN A 35 -11.10 -2.55 -5.53
N GLU A 36 -11.69 -3.72 -5.77
CA GLU A 36 -13.13 -3.89 -5.66
C GLU A 36 -13.48 -4.09 -4.19
N VAL A 37 -14.21 -3.16 -3.64
CA VAL A 37 -14.84 -3.33 -2.34
C VAL A 37 -16.16 -4.06 -2.59
N ALA A 38 -16.22 -5.33 -2.24
CA ALA A 38 -17.46 -6.09 -2.28
C ALA A 38 -18.40 -5.58 -1.19
N GLY A 39 -19.51 -4.94 -1.56
CA GLY A 39 -20.53 -4.49 -0.63
C GLY A 39 -21.30 -3.27 -1.12
N GLU A 40 -22.47 -3.07 -0.58
CA GLU A 40 -23.32 -1.93 -0.86
C GLU A 40 -22.67 -0.59 -0.47
N VAL A 41 -23.02 0.45 -1.19
CA VAL A 41 -22.50 1.84 -1.12
C VAL A 41 -22.68 2.52 0.25
N SER A 42 -23.28 1.84 1.24
CA SER A 42 -23.67 2.42 2.53
C SER A 42 -22.63 2.39 3.65
N ALA A 43 -21.56 1.58 3.52
CA ALA A 43 -20.38 1.66 4.38
C ALA A 43 -19.18 1.16 3.61
N PRO A 44 -18.06 1.90 3.56
CA PRO A 44 -16.85 1.44 2.89
C PRO A 44 -16.27 0.26 3.67
N ALA A 45 -16.59 -0.96 3.24
CA ALA A 45 -15.94 -2.15 3.78
C ALA A 45 -14.47 -2.16 3.39
N THR A 46 -13.58 -2.54 4.30
CA THR A 46 -12.17 -2.73 4.00
C THR A 46 -12.00 -3.81 2.93
N GLY A 47 -11.35 -3.48 1.82
CA GLY A 47 -11.06 -4.41 0.73
C GLY A 47 -10.19 -5.57 1.18
N ARG A 48 -10.19 -6.67 0.42
CA ARG A 48 -9.34 -7.83 0.68
C ARG A 48 -8.25 -7.95 -0.38
N ASN A 49 -7.07 -8.36 0.06
CA ASN A 49 -6.03 -8.83 -0.84
C ASN A 49 -6.32 -10.26 -1.34
N LEU A 50 -5.53 -10.76 -2.28
CA LEU A 50 -5.75 -12.10 -2.88
C LEU A 50 -5.39 -13.26 -1.92
N LEU A 51 -4.79 -13.00 -0.76
CA LEU A 51 -4.65 -13.99 0.31
C LEU A 51 -5.91 -14.09 1.18
N GLY A 52 -6.93 -13.27 0.89
CA GLY A 52 -8.25 -13.28 1.54
C GLY A 52 -8.35 -12.40 2.80
N PHE A 53 -7.28 -11.70 3.19
CA PHE A 53 -7.26 -10.85 4.39
C PHE A 53 -7.64 -9.41 4.06
N LYS A 54 -8.30 -8.73 4.99
CA LYS A 54 -8.61 -7.31 4.88
C LYS A 54 -7.32 -6.49 4.86
N ASP A 55 -7.21 -5.60 3.88
CA ASP A 55 -6.03 -4.76 3.67
C ASP A 55 -6.42 -3.28 3.64
N GLY A 56 -6.02 -2.55 4.66
CA GLY A 56 -6.38 -1.15 4.82
C GLY A 56 -7.03 -0.79 6.16
N THR A 57 -7.37 -1.75 7.01
CA THR A 57 -8.02 -1.55 8.32
C THR A 57 -7.36 -0.46 9.15
N VAL A 58 -6.02 -0.39 9.13
CA VAL A 58 -5.23 0.60 9.86
C VAL A 58 -4.54 1.54 8.87
N ASN A 59 -5.32 2.19 8.01
CA ASN A 59 -4.87 3.35 7.24
C ASN A 59 -5.24 4.63 7.99
N PRO A 60 -4.42 5.69 7.90
CA PRO A 60 -4.85 7.01 8.34
C PRO A 60 -6.07 7.46 7.52
N ASP A 61 -6.99 8.15 8.17
CA ASP A 61 -8.13 8.77 7.49
C ASP A 61 -7.63 9.94 6.64
N PRO A 62 -7.83 9.94 5.32
CA PRO A 62 -7.43 11.05 4.48
C PRO A 62 -8.14 12.39 4.79
N ALA A 63 -9.26 12.36 5.53
CA ALA A 63 -9.95 13.55 5.99
C ALA A 63 -9.35 14.13 7.29
N ASP A 64 -8.53 13.39 8.01
CA ASP A 64 -7.80 13.85 9.19
C ASP A 64 -6.52 14.60 8.77
N ALA A 65 -6.65 15.90 8.52
CA ALA A 65 -5.54 16.73 8.06
C ALA A 65 -4.32 16.71 9.01
N PRO A 66 -4.45 16.79 10.34
CA PRO A 66 -3.31 16.67 11.24
C PRO A 66 -2.53 15.37 11.06
N THR A 67 -3.21 14.23 11.01
CA THR A 67 -2.57 12.92 10.78
C THR A 67 -1.94 12.85 9.38
N MET A 68 -2.59 13.40 8.36
CA MET A 68 -2.03 13.44 7.00
C MET A 68 -0.77 14.32 6.93
N ASP A 69 -0.73 15.44 7.63
CA ASP A 69 0.45 16.32 7.74
C ASP A 69 1.60 15.63 8.48
N GLU A 70 1.29 14.84 9.51
CA GLU A 70 2.30 14.07 10.23
C GLU A 70 2.89 12.92 9.42
N VAL A 71 2.07 12.20 8.67
CA VAL A 71 2.42 10.90 8.08
C VAL A 71 2.76 11.00 6.59
N VAL A 72 2.10 11.87 5.83
CA VAL A 72 2.12 11.83 4.36
C VAL A 72 2.84 13.02 3.74
N TRP A 73 2.56 14.24 4.21
CA TRP A 73 3.04 15.44 3.54
C TRP A 73 4.38 15.91 4.09
N VAL A 74 5.32 16.22 3.18
CA VAL A 74 6.60 16.83 3.55
C VAL A 74 6.36 18.22 4.13
N GLY A 75 6.83 18.44 5.35
CA GLY A 75 6.73 19.69 6.08
C GLY A 75 7.88 20.67 5.77
N ALA A 76 7.68 21.93 6.11
CA ALA A 76 8.70 22.97 5.92
C ALA A 76 9.95 22.74 6.77
N ASP A 77 9.80 22.10 7.93
CA ASP A 77 10.87 21.87 8.91
C ASP A 77 11.59 20.50 8.73
N ASP A 78 11.27 19.72 7.69
CA ASP A 78 11.85 18.39 7.45
C ASP A 78 13.27 18.42 6.85
N GLY A 79 13.84 19.61 6.63
CA GLY A 79 15.16 19.74 6.03
C GLY A 79 15.20 19.48 4.52
N HIS A 80 14.04 19.37 3.88
CA HIS A 80 13.93 19.22 2.42
C HIS A 80 13.99 20.58 1.71
N PRO A 81 14.35 20.62 0.41
CA PRO A 81 14.27 21.85 -0.39
C PRO A 81 12.84 22.39 -0.42
N ALA A 82 12.71 23.73 -0.52
CA ALA A 82 11.41 24.40 -0.50
C ALA A 82 10.40 23.87 -1.54
N TRP A 83 10.88 23.43 -2.72
CA TRP A 83 10.04 22.85 -3.76
C TRP A 83 9.40 21.51 -3.37
N ALA A 84 9.92 20.83 -2.35
CA ALA A 84 9.41 19.54 -1.87
C ALA A 84 8.29 19.70 -0.84
N VAL A 85 8.16 20.85 -0.21
CA VAL A 85 7.15 21.10 0.83
C VAL A 85 5.74 20.90 0.29
N GLY A 86 4.91 20.13 0.99
CA GLY A 86 3.57 19.73 0.56
C GLY A 86 3.56 18.59 -0.48
N GLY A 87 4.73 18.08 -0.88
CA GLY A 87 4.87 16.86 -1.64
C GLY A 87 4.85 15.62 -0.74
N THR A 88 5.09 14.45 -1.33
CA THR A 88 5.13 13.17 -0.60
C THR A 88 6.08 12.19 -1.29
N TYR A 89 6.64 11.27 -0.54
CA TYR A 89 7.33 10.13 -1.11
C TYR A 89 6.34 9.01 -1.44
N GLN A 90 6.50 8.38 -2.58
CA GLN A 90 5.70 7.24 -3.01
C GLN A 90 6.58 6.01 -3.16
N ALA A 91 6.22 4.91 -2.50
CA ALA A 91 6.77 3.60 -2.79
C ALA A 91 5.77 2.80 -3.61
N VAL A 92 6.23 2.16 -4.68
CA VAL A 92 5.45 1.24 -5.50
C VAL A 92 6.15 -0.10 -5.52
N ARG A 93 5.42 -1.19 -5.24
CA ARG A 93 5.91 -2.56 -5.40
C ARG A 93 4.87 -3.40 -6.11
N VAL A 94 5.28 -4.15 -7.10
CA VAL A 94 4.50 -5.25 -7.68
C VAL A 94 4.91 -6.51 -6.93
N ILE A 95 4.00 -7.08 -6.16
CA ILE A 95 4.24 -8.20 -5.27
C ILE A 95 3.38 -9.35 -5.76
N ARG A 96 4.00 -10.38 -6.34
CA ARG A 96 3.29 -11.62 -6.68
C ARG A 96 2.94 -12.36 -5.39
N MET A 97 1.74 -12.90 -5.34
CA MET A 97 1.25 -13.76 -4.27
C MET A 97 1.21 -15.21 -4.77
N LEU A 98 1.86 -16.12 -4.07
CA LEU A 98 1.92 -17.54 -4.40
C LEU A 98 0.65 -18.23 -3.89
N VAL A 99 -0.48 -17.89 -4.52
CA VAL A 99 -1.81 -18.24 -4.01
C VAL A 99 -2.05 -19.75 -3.97
N GLU A 100 -1.50 -20.51 -4.93
CA GLU A 100 -1.63 -21.98 -4.92
C GLU A 100 -0.88 -22.63 -3.75
N PHE A 101 0.20 -22.00 -3.29
CA PHE A 101 0.92 -22.44 -2.09
C PHE A 101 0.15 -22.00 -0.84
N TRP A 102 -0.31 -20.74 -0.80
CA TRP A 102 -1.13 -20.19 0.28
C TRP A 102 -2.40 -21.01 0.53
N ASP A 103 -3.10 -21.43 -0.51
CA ASP A 103 -4.36 -22.18 -0.41
C ASP A 103 -4.19 -23.59 0.18
N ARG A 104 -2.95 -24.12 0.22
CA ARG A 104 -2.63 -25.39 0.90
C ARG A 104 -2.34 -25.21 2.38
N THR A 105 -2.09 -23.99 2.82
CA THR A 105 -1.79 -23.65 4.21
C THR A 105 -3.07 -23.67 5.03
N ARG A 106 -3.03 -24.25 6.22
CA ARG A 106 -4.20 -24.34 7.12
C ARG A 106 -4.66 -22.95 7.53
N LEU A 107 -5.97 -22.75 7.69
CA LEU A 107 -6.53 -21.45 8.07
C LEU A 107 -5.92 -20.89 9.36
N THR A 108 -5.72 -21.75 10.38
CA THR A 108 -5.09 -21.32 11.64
C THR A 108 -3.67 -20.79 11.47
N GLU A 109 -2.92 -21.33 10.53
CA GLU A 109 -1.57 -20.86 10.19
C GLU A 109 -1.64 -19.57 9.38
N GLN A 110 -2.53 -19.47 8.39
CA GLN A 110 -2.79 -18.23 7.66
C GLN A 110 -3.16 -17.08 8.58
N GLU A 111 -4.03 -17.33 9.57
CA GLU A 111 -4.44 -16.35 10.56
C GLU A 111 -3.30 -15.98 11.51
N ALA A 112 -2.44 -16.93 11.87
CA ALA A 112 -1.26 -16.67 12.71
C ALA A 112 -0.24 -15.77 11.99
N VAL A 113 0.00 -15.96 10.69
CA VAL A 113 0.88 -15.12 9.86
C VAL A 113 0.49 -13.65 9.94
N PHE A 114 -0.82 -13.36 9.86
CA PHE A 114 -1.33 -11.99 9.95
C PHE A 114 -1.71 -11.54 11.37
N HIS A 115 -1.85 -12.47 12.30
CA HIS A 115 -2.46 -12.26 13.64
C HIS A 115 -3.89 -11.68 13.54
N ARG A 116 -4.65 -12.11 12.53
CA ARG A 116 -6.04 -11.68 12.30
C ARG A 116 -6.90 -12.85 11.82
N HIS A 117 -8.18 -12.84 12.18
CA HIS A 117 -9.18 -13.71 11.60
C HIS A 117 -9.44 -13.34 10.14
N ARG A 118 -9.40 -14.35 9.26
CA ARG A 118 -9.57 -14.12 7.81
C ARG A 118 -10.97 -13.67 7.46
N ASP A 119 -11.99 -14.17 8.11
CA ASP A 119 -13.40 -13.87 7.84
C ASP A 119 -13.82 -12.49 8.33
N THR A 120 -13.56 -12.14 9.59
CA THR A 120 -13.98 -10.89 10.20
C THR A 120 -12.98 -9.75 10.01
N GLY A 121 -11.67 -10.09 9.90
CA GLY A 121 -10.58 -9.13 9.95
C GLY A 121 -10.22 -8.69 11.38
N ALA A 122 -10.91 -9.21 12.41
CA ALA A 122 -10.57 -8.95 13.81
C ALA A 122 -9.18 -9.50 14.15
N PRO A 123 -8.41 -8.85 15.02
CA PRO A 123 -7.16 -9.43 15.51
C PRO A 123 -7.46 -10.72 16.29
N LEU A 124 -6.51 -11.65 16.35
CA LEU A 124 -6.67 -12.87 17.14
C LEU A 124 -6.91 -12.49 18.61
N GLY A 125 -7.99 -13.04 19.18
CA GLY A 125 -8.48 -12.69 20.51
C GLY A 125 -9.43 -11.49 20.56
N GLY A 126 -9.66 -10.81 19.42
CA GLY A 126 -10.67 -9.77 19.26
C GLY A 126 -11.93 -10.27 18.54
N THR A 127 -12.92 -9.40 18.40
CA THR A 127 -14.22 -9.70 17.75
C THR A 127 -14.59 -8.74 16.64
N ASP A 128 -14.01 -7.53 16.63
CA ASP A 128 -14.24 -6.50 15.62
C ASP A 128 -12.97 -6.20 14.82
N GLU A 129 -13.10 -5.86 13.55
CA GLU A 129 -11.99 -5.51 12.65
C GLU A 129 -11.08 -4.42 13.23
N HIS A 130 -11.68 -3.46 13.94
CA HIS A 130 -10.99 -2.29 14.48
C HIS A 130 -10.52 -2.46 15.92
N ASP A 131 -10.72 -3.65 16.52
CA ASP A 131 -10.16 -3.96 17.83
C ASP A 131 -8.63 -3.80 17.80
N LEU A 132 -8.08 -3.34 18.92
CA LEU A 132 -6.64 -3.24 19.08
C LEU A 132 -6.03 -4.64 19.25
N PRO A 133 -5.05 -5.04 18.42
CA PRO A 133 -4.37 -6.31 18.60
C PRO A 133 -3.65 -6.36 19.95
N ALA A 134 -3.76 -7.50 20.63
CA ALA A 134 -2.98 -7.82 21.82
C ALA A 134 -1.83 -8.75 21.42
N PHE A 135 -0.61 -8.28 21.56
CA PHE A 135 0.60 -9.09 21.29
C PHE A 135 1.09 -9.67 22.60
N SER A 136 0.46 -10.77 23.02
CA SER A 136 0.68 -11.41 24.32
C SER A 136 1.93 -12.29 24.40
N ASP A 137 2.47 -12.69 23.25
CA ASP A 137 3.62 -13.58 23.16
C ASP A 137 4.52 -13.25 21.95
N ALA A 138 5.65 -13.96 21.87
CA ALA A 138 6.64 -13.75 20.82
C ALA A 138 6.09 -14.06 19.41
N ALA A 139 5.19 -15.05 19.28
CA ALA A 139 4.61 -15.41 17.99
C ALA A 139 3.68 -14.31 17.48
N ALA A 140 2.86 -13.74 18.34
CA ALA A 140 2.02 -12.60 18.01
C ALA A 140 2.83 -11.37 17.57
N LEU A 141 3.93 -11.08 18.27
CA LEU A 141 4.86 -10.00 17.89
C LEU A 141 5.61 -10.28 16.58
N ASP A 142 5.84 -11.55 16.26
CA ASP A 142 6.53 -11.98 15.03
C ASP A 142 5.60 -12.02 13.80
N SER A 143 4.30 -11.90 14.00
CA SER A 143 3.31 -11.81 12.92
C SER A 143 3.47 -10.54 12.09
N HIS A 144 2.91 -10.54 10.88
CA HIS A 144 2.98 -9.39 9.97
C HIS A 144 2.58 -8.06 10.64
N ILE A 145 1.42 -8.01 11.30
CA ILE A 145 0.99 -6.78 11.96
C ILE A 145 1.76 -6.45 13.23
N GLY A 146 2.27 -7.46 13.94
CA GLY A 146 3.10 -7.28 15.12
C GLY A 146 4.46 -6.67 14.78
N ARG A 147 5.10 -7.14 13.73
CA ARG A 147 6.37 -6.58 13.23
C ARG A 147 6.21 -5.15 12.70
N ILE A 148 5.11 -4.86 11.97
CA ILE A 148 4.87 -3.51 11.44
C ILE A 148 4.64 -2.51 12.56
N ASN A 149 3.77 -2.84 13.52
CA ASN A 149 3.42 -1.95 14.63
C ASN A 149 3.20 -2.77 15.91
N PRO A 150 4.24 -2.99 16.71
CA PRO A 150 4.17 -3.78 17.93
C PRO A 150 3.38 -3.09 19.05
N ARG A 151 2.92 -1.85 18.84
CA ARG A 151 2.14 -1.04 19.81
C ARG A 151 2.84 -0.90 21.16
N THR A 152 4.16 -0.90 21.15
CA THR A 152 4.97 -0.61 22.32
C THR A 152 5.10 0.90 22.51
N PRO A 153 5.41 1.39 23.72
CA PRO A 153 5.65 2.81 23.95
C PRO A 153 6.68 3.37 22.95
N GLY A 154 6.30 4.45 22.25
CA GLY A 154 7.13 5.07 21.21
C GLY A 154 6.94 4.50 19.79
N SER A 155 6.13 3.46 19.60
CA SER A 155 5.73 3.03 18.25
C SER A 155 4.78 4.07 17.64
N PRO A 156 5.02 4.51 16.38
CA PRO A 156 4.09 5.40 15.71
C PRO A 156 2.76 4.67 15.43
N ALA A 157 1.64 5.39 15.55
CA ALA A 157 0.31 4.87 15.23
C ALA A 157 0.18 4.54 13.74
N PHE A 158 0.75 5.41 12.89
CA PHE A 158 0.82 5.26 11.44
C PHE A 158 2.23 5.58 10.98
N VAL A 159 2.65 4.99 9.87
CA VAL A 159 3.95 5.25 9.25
C VAL A 159 3.83 5.58 7.77
N MET A 160 2.68 5.29 7.15
CA MET A 160 2.39 5.56 5.75
C MET A 160 0.89 5.44 5.47
N LEU A 161 0.42 6.12 4.42
CA LEU A 161 -0.89 5.88 3.81
C LEU A 161 -0.72 4.82 2.72
N ARG A 162 -1.37 3.66 2.86
CA ARG A 162 -1.33 2.58 1.87
C ARG A 162 -2.53 2.67 0.93
N ARG A 163 -2.28 2.40 -0.35
CA ARG A 163 -3.29 2.31 -1.38
C ARG A 163 -2.97 1.16 -2.33
N GLY A 164 -3.18 -0.06 -1.84
CA GLY A 164 -2.95 -1.28 -2.59
C GLY A 164 -4.06 -1.58 -3.61
N PHE A 165 -3.69 -2.28 -4.68
CA PHE A 165 -4.63 -2.79 -5.70
C PHE A 165 -4.28 -4.24 -6.00
N ASN A 166 -5.29 -5.10 -6.07
CA ASN A 166 -5.09 -6.46 -6.55
C ASN A 166 -4.83 -6.45 -8.06
N TYR A 167 -3.97 -7.33 -8.53
CA TYR A 167 -3.77 -7.55 -9.97
C TYR A 167 -3.85 -9.02 -10.34
N THR A 168 -4.20 -9.30 -11.58
CA THR A 168 -4.03 -10.60 -12.22
C THR A 168 -3.54 -10.38 -13.64
N ALA A 169 -2.50 -11.12 -14.03
CA ALA A 169 -1.86 -11.07 -15.34
C ALA A 169 -1.98 -12.41 -16.10
N GLY A 170 -2.82 -13.32 -15.62
CA GLY A 170 -3.03 -14.62 -16.21
C GLY A 170 -2.08 -15.68 -15.65
N LEU A 171 -1.40 -16.41 -16.51
CA LEU A 171 -0.43 -17.45 -16.13
C LEU A 171 0.99 -16.99 -16.46
N ASP A 172 1.93 -17.42 -15.63
CA ASP A 172 3.36 -17.23 -15.91
C ASP A 172 3.90 -18.33 -16.86
N ALA A 173 5.22 -18.30 -17.11
CA ALA A 173 5.88 -19.27 -18.00
C ALA A 173 5.88 -20.73 -17.46
N ASN A 174 5.46 -20.94 -16.23
CA ASN A 174 5.36 -22.26 -15.59
C ASN A 174 3.90 -22.68 -15.38
N ASP A 175 2.96 -22.03 -16.08
CA ASP A 175 1.51 -22.27 -15.97
C ASP A 175 0.94 -22.02 -14.56
N GLN A 176 1.62 -21.16 -13.75
CA GLN A 176 1.15 -20.74 -12.43
C GLN A 176 0.45 -19.39 -12.52
N LEU A 177 -0.50 -19.12 -11.63
CA LEU A 177 -1.20 -17.85 -11.57
C LEU A 177 -0.23 -16.69 -11.31
N ASP A 178 -0.18 -15.71 -12.24
CA ASP A 178 0.53 -14.45 -12.05
C ASP A 178 -0.45 -13.41 -11.53
N GLN A 179 -0.54 -13.32 -10.21
CA GLN A 179 -1.43 -12.42 -9.52
C GLN A 179 -0.87 -12.00 -8.17
N GLY A 180 -1.38 -10.89 -7.63
CA GLY A 180 -0.88 -10.37 -6.38
C GLY A 180 -1.33 -8.95 -6.10
N LEU A 181 -0.44 -8.17 -5.51
CA LEU A 181 -0.70 -6.81 -5.05
C LEU A 181 0.21 -5.80 -5.75
N VAL A 182 -0.38 -4.78 -6.32
CA VAL A 182 0.30 -3.52 -6.61
C VAL A 182 0.25 -2.70 -5.33
N PHE A 183 1.26 -2.86 -4.50
CA PHE A 183 1.39 -2.09 -3.28
C PHE A 183 1.82 -0.67 -3.62
N ILE A 184 1.08 0.31 -3.13
CA ILE A 184 1.42 1.73 -3.23
C ILE A 184 1.31 2.32 -1.83
N SER A 185 2.33 3.06 -1.41
CA SER A 185 2.27 3.83 -0.18
C SER A 185 2.75 5.26 -0.38
N TYR A 186 2.22 6.14 0.43
CA TYR A 186 2.60 7.55 0.51
C TYR A 186 3.05 7.86 1.91
N GLN A 187 4.18 8.52 2.05
CA GLN A 187 4.78 8.87 3.34
C GLN A 187 5.58 10.16 3.26
N ARG A 188 5.61 10.86 4.39
CA ARG A 188 6.38 12.09 4.58
C ARG A 188 7.88 11.85 4.47
N ASP A 189 8.34 10.68 4.93
CA ASP A 189 9.75 10.29 4.91
C ASP A 189 9.89 8.81 4.58
N LEU A 190 10.81 8.45 3.69
CA LEU A 190 11.02 7.07 3.24
C LEU A 190 11.67 6.19 4.32
N GLU A 191 12.60 6.73 5.10
CA GLU A 191 13.36 5.95 6.08
C GLU A 191 12.49 5.52 7.25
N THR A 192 11.68 6.41 7.77
CA THR A 192 10.76 6.12 8.87
C THR A 192 9.50 5.41 8.40
N GLY A 193 9.04 5.67 7.17
CA GLY A 193 7.88 5.06 6.56
C GLY A 193 8.18 3.69 5.94
N PHE A 194 8.27 3.65 4.61
CA PHE A 194 8.36 2.41 3.85
C PHE A 194 9.61 1.59 4.17
N LEU A 195 10.80 2.20 4.15
CA LEU A 195 12.07 1.48 4.34
C LEU A 195 12.20 0.93 5.77
N GLY A 196 11.82 1.73 6.77
CA GLY A 196 11.81 1.29 8.16
C GLY A 196 10.83 0.15 8.40
N THR A 197 9.66 0.19 7.79
CA THR A 197 8.69 -0.91 7.84
C THR A 197 9.25 -2.16 7.16
N GLN A 198 9.82 -2.03 5.97
CA GLN A 198 10.38 -3.15 5.21
C GLN A 198 11.49 -3.87 6.00
N ARG A 199 12.37 -3.13 6.68
CA ARG A 199 13.41 -3.74 7.53
C ARG A 199 12.83 -4.53 8.71
N ARG A 200 11.70 -4.11 9.27
CA ARG A 200 11.01 -4.86 10.33
C ARG A 200 10.36 -6.14 9.84
N LEU A 201 9.94 -6.15 8.58
CA LEU A 201 9.32 -7.31 7.93
C LEU A 201 10.33 -8.36 7.45
N ASP A 202 11.63 -8.03 7.41
CA ASP A 202 12.68 -8.96 6.96
C ASP A 202 12.65 -10.26 7.78
N GLY A 203 12.50 -11.40 7.11
CA GLY A 203 12.37 -12.72 7.72
C GLY A 203 11.00 -13.00 8.38
N GLU A 204 9.94 -12.28 8.02
CA GLU A 204 8.58 -12.62 8.46
C GLU A 204 8.03 -13.87 7.75
N ALA A 205 7.08 -14.55 8.39
CA ALA A 205 6.47 -15.75 7.83
C ALA A 205 5.72 -15.51 6.50
N LEU A 206 5.26 -14.29 6.22
CA LEU A 206 4.59 -13.95 4.97
C LEU A 206 5.53 -14.00 3.75
N GLU A 207 6.85 -13.87 3.95
CA GLU A 207 7.82 -13.91 2.84
C GLU A 207 7.80 -15.21 2.04
N GLU A 208 7.39 -16.33 2.65
CA GLU A 208 7.25 -17.60 1.95
C GLU A 208 6.13 -17.58 0.88
N TYR A 209 5.18 -16.67 1.02
CA TYR A 209 3.97 -16.61 0.18
C TYR A 209 3.95 -15.44 -0.80
N VAL A 210 4.97 -14.59 -0.77
CA VAL A 210 5.02 -13.39 -1.61
C VAL A 210 6.38 -13.24 -2.30
N ALA A 211 6.36 -12.74 -3.53
CA ALA A 211 7.58 -12.51 -4.31
C ALA A 211 7.53 -11.12 -4.96
N PRO A 212 8.28 -10.13 -4.43
CA PRO A 212 8.40 -8.82 -5.07
C PRO A 212 9.04 -8.95 -6.45
N GLN A 213 8.36 -8.46 -7.49
CA GLN A 213 8.80 -8.55 -8.89
C GLN A 213 9.35 -7.25 -9.43
N GLY A 214 8.99 -6.11 -8.84
CA GLY A 214 9.43 -4.82 -9.30
C GLY A 214 8.79 -3.66 -8.54
N GLY A 215 9.08 -2.45 -9.01
CA GLY A 215 8.58 -1.22 -8.44
C GLY A 215 9.61 -0.11 -8.44
N GLY A 216 9.48 0.83 -7.52
CA GLY A 216 10.41 1.95 -7.37
C GLY A 216 9.98 2.90 -6.27
N LEU A 217 10.90 3.79 -5.94
CA LEU A 217 10.68 4.89 -5.01
C LEU A 217 10.63 6.19 -5.81
N PHE A 218 9.66 7.03 -5.51
CA PHE A 218 9.39 8.25 -6.26
C PHE A 218 9.14 9.40 -5.29
N PHE A 219 9.47 10.61 -5.71
CA PHE A 219 8.96 11.82 -5.09
C PHE A 219 7.79 12.34 -5.90
N VAL A 220 6.68 12.63 -5.24
CA VAL A 220 5.49 13.22 -5.83
C VAL A 220 5.46 14.70 -5.41
N PRO A 221 5.72 15.64 -6.33
CA PRO A 221 5.71 17.06 -5.99
C PRO A 221 4.31 17.51 -5.57
N PRO A 222 4.22 18.64 -4.84
CA PRO A 222 2.93 19.23 -4.46
C PRO A 222 2.10 19.55 -5.70
N GLY A 223 0.78 19.56 -5.53
CA GLY A 223 -0.13 19.99 -6.59
C GLY A 223 0.16 21.43 -7.04
N PRO A 224 -0.04 21.79 -8.32
CA PRO A 224 0.25 23.13 -8.80
C PRO A 224 -0.67 24.15 -8.13
N ALA A 225 -0.10 25.23 -7.61
CA ALA A 225 -0.86 26.41 -7.19
C ALA A 225 -1.51 27.10 -8.40
N GLY A 226 -2.63 27.78 -8.21
CA GLY A 226 -3.51 28.31 -9.24
C GLY A 226 -2.81 28.83 -10.50
N GLY A 227 -3.01 28.13 -11.61
CA GLY A 227 -2.46 28.48 -12.93
C GLY A 227 -0.98 28.09 -13.18
N ALA A 228 -0.28 27.52 -12.19
CA ALA A 228 1.07 27.03 -12.37
C ALA A 228 1.08 25.60 -12.99
N HIS A 229 2.22 25.18 -13.49
CA HIS A 229 2.43 23.79 -13.90
C HIS A 229 2.98 22.96 -12.73
N LEU A 230 2.81 21.64 -12.81
CA LEU A 230 3.34 20.69 -11.84
C LEU A 230 4.87 20.85 -11.72
N ALA A 231 5.38 20.77 -10.51
CA ALA A 231 6.82 20.86 -10.19
C ALA A 231 7.49 22.15 -10.65
N ARG A 232 6.74 23.27 -10.75
CA ARG A 232 7.28 24.57 -11.17
C ARG A 232 8.52 24.96 -10.38
N GLU A 233 8.45 24.82 -9.06
CA GLU A 233 9.53 25.23 -8.15
C GLU A 233 10.82 24.41 -8.31
N LEU A 234 10.75 23.25 -8.97
CA LEU A 234 11.93 22.42 -9.30
C LEU A 234 12.75 23.00 -10.46
N PHE A 235 12.13 23.86 -11.28
CA PHE A 235 12.73 24.47 -12.47
C PHE A 235 12.89 26.00 -12.34
N ALA A 236 12.66 26.54 -11.16
CA ALA A 236 12.79 27.99 -10.88
C ALA A 236 14.24 28.39 -10.57
#